data_e97949e45608c9bb400325f7877dbce0
#
_entry.id   e97949e45608c9bb400325f7877dbce0
#
_cell.length_a   1.000
_cell.length_b   1.000
_cell.length_c   1.000
_cell.angle_alpha   90.00
_cell.angle_beta   90.00
_cell.angle_gamma   90.00
#
_symmetry.space_group_name_H-M   'P 1'
#
loop_
_entity.id
_entity.type
_entity.pdbx_description
1 polymer ?
#
loop_
_entity_poly.entity_id
_entity_poly.type
_entity_poly.pdbx_seq_one_letter_code
_entity_poly.pdbx_strand_id
1 'polypeptide(L)'
;MAIPFVHVQAKGTYRELGRAVGEAAREQVHAAVDFFAAEFEAMTAGRLTFAAAEGRAQAYAVHAERWLPQYVDELRGLAEGSGASFSKLLVLNCGEELTSAEPVVGEAPAGVPSREAGEAAGAAGPSPAGGKHCTAVAVSAGGRHVVGHNMDWYVIDASNNVFFDLTVPDGTRLMGIAGAPYLLMLGMSSHGVGNVSNSVCSTDNRIGVPNAFVRRWSIEAPTLEEARARGLHAARARGTNHFFGDLRGRLWDIETSATAHAHADHTTAGLMAHTNHYASPEMTPFEGSRYEESRVRLSTAERLLTEGVTRGDDPVELVANVLRCHDSAS
;
A
#
# COMPACT_ATOMS: atom_id res chain seq x y z
N MET A 1 11.46 -9.18 22.11
CA MET A 1 10.56 -10.36 22.00
C MET A 1 10.18 -10.46 20.52
N ALA A 2 10.51 -11.55 19.82
CA ALA A 2 10.12 -11.71 18.42
C ALA A 2 8.60 -11.91 18.38
N ILE A 3 7.89 -11.10 17.58
CA ILE A 3 6.46 -11.34 17.33
C ILE A 3 6.41 -12.57 16.40
N PRO A 4 5.80 -13.69 16.79
CA PRO A 4 5.71 -14.84 15.92
C PRO A 4 4.70 -14.53 14.80
N PHE A 5 5.20 -14.24 13.61
CA PHE A 5 4.35 -14.12 12.42
C PHE A 5 3.80 -15.50 12.03
N VAL A 6 2.54 -15.55 11.64
CA VAL A 6 2.03 -16.71 10.88
C VAL A 6 2.80 -16.74 9.57
N HIS A 7 3.48 -17.86 9.28
CA HIS A 7 4.18 -18.07 8.02
C HIS A 7 3.32 -18.97 7.13
N VAL A 8 2.95 -18.46 5.97
CA VAL A 8 2.15 -19.21 4.99
C VAL A 8 3.01 -19.49 3.76
N GLN A 9 3.29 -20.78 3.56
CA GLN A 9 3.93 -21.26 2.34
C GLN A 9 2.89 -22.01 1.51
N ALA A 10 2.65 -21.54 0.28
CA ALA A 10 1.66 -22.14 -0.60
C ALA A 10 2.08 -22.08 -2.06
N LYS A 11 1.60 -23.06 -2.85
CA LYS A 11 1.78 -23.13 -4.29
C LYS A 11 0.50 -23.65 -4.94
N GLY A 12 0.06 -23.04 -6.03
CA GLY A 12 -1.13 -23.47 -6.75
C GLY A 12 -1.76 -22.37 -7.58
N THR A 13 -3.04 -22.53 -7.90
CA THR A 13 -3.88 -21.49 -8.48
C THR A 13 -4.07 -20.34 -7.49
N TYR A 14 -4.42 -19.16 -7.95
CA TYR A 14 -4.66 -18.01 -7.06
C TYR A 14 -5.70 -18.31 -6.00
N ARG A 15 -6.77 -19.06 -6.36
CA ARG A 15 -7.80 -19.49 -5.38
C ARG A 15 -7.25 -20.41 -4.31
N GLU A 16 -6.37 -21.35 -4.68
CA GLU A 16 -5.71 -22.25 -3.72
C GLU A 16 -4.74 -21.47 -2.82
N LEU A 17 -4.01 -20.48 -3.35
CA LEU A 17 -3.15 -19.61 -2.55
C LEU A 17 -3.97 -18.84 -1.51
N GLY A 18 -5.04 -18.18 -1.93
CA GLY A 18 -5.93 -17.47 -1.02
C GLY A 18 -6.53 -18.39 0.04
N ARG A 19 -6.98 -19.60 -0.34
CA ARG A 19 -7.52 -20.57 0.61
C ARG A 19 -6.48 -21.00 1.65
N ALA A 20 -5.27 -21.28 1.24
CA ALA A 20 -4.18 -21.63 2.16
C ALA A 20 -3.89 -20.52 3.17
N VAL A 21 -3.88 -19.25 2.71
CA VAL A 21 -3.74 -18.09 3.60
C VAL A 21 -4.90 -18.00 4.57
N GLY A 22 -6.14 -18.12 4.08
CA GLY A 22 -7.34 -18.07 4.91
C GLY A 22 -7.42 -19.17 5.97
N GLU A 23 -6.98 -20.40 5.63
CA GLU A 23 -6.91 -21.52 6.56
C GLU A 23 -5.84 -21.29 7.65
N ALA A 24 -4.65 -20.87 7.26
CA ALA A 24 -3.52 -20.68 8.16
C ALA A 24 -3.67 -19.46 9.09
N ALA A 25 -4.32 -18.40 8.63
CA ALA A 25 -4.47 -17.14 9.34
C ALA A 25 -5.95 -16.80 9.67
N ARG A 26 -6.77 -17.81 9.88
CA ARG A 26 -8.22 -17.66 10.10
C ARG A 26 -8.54 -16.69 11.22
N GLU A 27 -7.89 -16.84 12.36
CA GLU A 27 -8.13 -16.01 13.55
C GLU A 27 -7.77 -14.54 13.25
N GLN A 28 -6.66 -14.30 12.59
CA GLN A 28 -6.20 -12.97 12.20
C GLN A 28 -7.16 -12.31 11.20
N VAL A 29 -7.68 -13.09 10.24
CA VAL A 29 -8.66 -12.61 9.26
C VAL A 29 -9.94 -12.16 9.98
N HIS A 30 -10.48 -12.97 10.88
CA HIS A 30 -11.68 -12.61 11.63
C HIS A 30 -11.44 -11.40 12.54
N ALA A 31 -10.33 -11.36 13.28
CA ALA A 31 -9.99 -10.24 14.15
C ALA A 31 -9.90 -8.92 13.36
N ALA A 32 -9.30 -8.93 12.15
CA ALA A 32 -9.27 -7.76 11.30
C ALA A 32 -10.65 -7.36 10.79
N VAL A 33 -11.47 -8.32 10.33
CA VAL A 33 -12.82 -8.04 9.86
C VAL A 33 -13.68 -7.43 10.97
N ASP A 34 -13.60 -7.96 12.19
CA ASP A 34 -14.36 -7.47 13.34
C ASP A 34 -13.90 -6.05 13.75
N PHE A 35 -12.59 -5.82 13.78
CA PHE A 35 -12.01 -4.50 14.04
C PHE A 35 -12.49 -3.45 13.02
N PHE A 36 -12.38 -3.77 11.72
CA PHE A 36 -12.82 -2.84 10.68
C PHE A 36 -14.33 -2.62 10.71
N ALA A 37 -15.13 -3.66 10.99
CA ALA A 37 -16.57 -3.51 11.11
C ALA A 37 -16.97 -2.57 12.26
N ALA A 38 -16.22 -2.59 13.36
CA ALA A 38 -16.45 -1.72 14.52
C ALA A 38 -15.97 -0.28 14.29
N GLU A 39 -14.81 -0.11 13.67
CA GLU A 39 -14.12 1.19 13.59
C GLU A 39 -14.35 1.94 12.27
N PHE A 40 -14.98 1.32 11.27
CA PHE A 40 -15.04 1.85 9.90
C PHE A 40 -15.74 3.22 9.81
N GLU A 41 -16.81 3.40 10.56
CA GLU A 41 -17.54 4.68 10.59
C GLU A 41 -16.67 5.80 11.17
N ALA A 42 -15.90 5.52 12.22
CA ALA A 42 -14.94 6.46 12.78
C ALA A 42 -13.79 6.74 11.79
N MET A 43 -13.27 5.71 11.11
CA MET A 43 -12.23 5.86 10.08
C MET A 43 -12.68 6.75 8.92
N THR A 44 -13.96 6.75 8.62
CA THR A 44 -14.56 7.58 7.56
C THR A 44 -15.15 8.90 8.07
N ALA A 45 -14.93 9.25 9.34
CA ALA A 45 -15.53 10.41 9.99
C ALA A 45 -17.07 10.47 9.83
N GLY A 46 -17.74 9.33 9.97
CA GLY A 46 -19.19 9.18 9.84
C GLY A 46 -19.74 9.20 8.41
N ARG A 47 -18.86 9.27 7.40
CA ARG A 47 -19.30 9.35 5.99
C ARG A 47 -19.84 8.03 5.44
N LEU A 48 -19.39 6.90 5.97
CA LEU A 48 -19.73 5.58 5.43
C LEU A 48 -19.75 4.55 6.56
N THR A 49 -20.85 3.82 6.71
CA THR A 49 -20.92 2.65 7.58
C THR A 49 -20.25 1.45 6.88
N PHE A 50 -19.81 0.45 7.66
CA PHE A 50 -19.21 -0.75 7.08
C PHE A 50 -20.16 -1.50 6.13
N ALA A 51 -21.45 -1.59 6.49
CA ALA A 51 -22.47 -2.20 5.64
C ALA A 51 -22.66 -1.44 4.30
N ALA A 52 -22.64 -0.11 4.32
CA ALA A 52 -22.69 0.68 3.09
C ALA A 52 -21.41 0.55 2.26
N ALA A 53 -20.26 0.37 2.93
CA ALA A 53 -18.98 0.11 2.28
C ALA A 53 -18.98 -1.23 1.51
N GLU A 54 -19.65 -2.28 2.03
CA GLU A 54 -19.80 -3.55 1.29
C GLU A 54 -20.49 -3.35 -0.07
N GLY A 55 -21.56 -2.55 -0.10
CA GLY A 55 -22.24 -2.19 -1.34
C GLY A 55 -21.35 -1.38 -2.29
N ARG A 56 -20.64 -0.38 -1.75
CA ARG A 56 -19.74 0.48 -2.55
C ARG A 56 -18.53 -0.26 -3.10
N ALA A 57 -17.97 -1.20 -2.36
CA ALA A 57 -16.85 -2.03 -2.78
C ALA A 57 -17.18 -2.86 -4.05
N GLN A 58 -18.46 -3.22 -4.28
CA GLN A 58 -18.86 -3.95 -5.48
C GLN A 58 -18.60 -3.17 -6.77
N ALA A 59 -18.67 -1.84 -6.75
CA ALA A 59 -18.34 -1.02 -7.92
C ALA A 59 -16.85 -1.19 -8.33
N TYR A 60 -15.97 -1.31 -7.36
CA TYR A 60 -14.55 -1.57 -7.59
C TYR A 60 -14.31 -3.03 -8.03
N ALA A 61 -15.06 -3.98 -7.46
CA ALA A 61 -14.97 -5.39 -7.82
C ALA A 61 -15.20 -5.63 -9.31
N VAL A 62 -16.15 -4.93 -9.94
CA VAL A 62 -16.42 -5.02 -11.39
C VAL A 62 -15.16 -4.70 -12.20
N HIS A 63 -14.39 -3.70 -11.79
CA HIS A 63 -13.13 -3.36 -12.45
C HIS A 63 -12.03 -4.37 -12.16
N ALA A 64 -11.93 -4.85 -10.91
CA ALA A 64 -10.96 -5.88 -10.55
C ALA A 64 -11.24 -7.18 -11.31
N GLU A 65 -12.49 -7.63 -11.41
CA GLU A 65 -12.88 -8.83 -12.17
C GLU A 65 -12.59 -8.70 -13.67
N ARG A 66 -12.78 -7.51 -14.22
CA ARG A 66 -12.52 -7.25 -15.66
C ARG A 66 -11.03 -7.33 -15.99
N TRP A 67 -10.17 -6.76 -15.14
CA TRP A 67 -8.76 -6.53 -15.47
C TRP A 67 -7.80 -7.48 -14.78
N LEU A 68 -8.13 -7.94 -13.57
CA LEU A 68 -7.28 -8.74 -12.70
C LEU A 68 -8.09 -9.86 -12.01
N PRO A 69 -8.85 -10.69 -12.79
CA PRO A 69 -9.75 -11.70 -12.23
C PRO A 69 -9.04 -12.70 -11.33
N GLN A 70 -7.75 -12.98 -11.58
CA GLN A 70 -6.97 -13.92 -10.79
C GLN A 70 -6.84 -13.47 -9.31
N TYR A 71 -6.77 -12.18 -9.02
CA TYR A 71 -6.69 -11.69 -7.64
C TYR A 71 -8.04 -11.63 -6.96
N VAL A 72 -9.12 -11.51 -7.73
CA VAL A 72 -10.47 -11.71 -7.20
C VAL A 72 -10.66 -13.17 -6.79
N ASP A 73 -10.13 -14.12 -7.57
CA ASP A 73 -10.13 -15.53 -7.21
C ASP A 73 -9.25 -15.83 -5.99
N GLU A 74 -8.09 -15.17 -5.84
CA GLU A 74 -7.26 -15.25 -4.62
C GLU A 74 -8.06 -14.78 -3.40
N LEU A 75 -8.78 -13.66 -3.51
CA LEU A 75 -9.62 -13.15 -2.43
C LEU A 75 -10.84 -14.04 -2.12
N ARG A 76 -11.43 -14.68 -3.15
CA ARG A 76 -12.48 -15.71 -2.94
C ARG A 76 -11.92 -16.93 -2.23
N GLY A 77 -10.72 -17.36 -2.59
CA GLY A 77 -10.02 -18.44 -1.88
C GLY A 77 -9.77 -18.10 -0.41
N LEU A 78 -9.34 -16.86 -0.13
CA LEU A 78 -9.17 -16.37 1.24
C LEU A 78 -10.48 -16.43 2.03
N ALA A 79 -11.61 -16.05 1.42
CA ALA A 79 -12.93 -16.17 2.02
C ALA A 79 -13.28 -17.62 2.34
N GLU A 80 -13.04 -18.55 1.43
CA GLU A 80 -13.29 -19.99 1.64
C GLU A 80 -12.43 -20.55 2.77
N GLY A 81 -11.14 -20.28 2.77
CA GLY A 81 -10.19 -20.78 3.76
C GLY A 81 -10.46 -20.24 5.16
N SER A 82 -10.74 -18.96 5.28
CA SER A 82 -11.02 -18.32 6.56
C SER A 82 -12.46 -18.52 7.06
N GLY A 83 -13.42 -18.71 6.16
CA GLY A 83 -14.86 -18.68 6.46
C GLY A 83 -15.41 -17.24 6.59
N ALA A 84 -14.62 -16.23 6.32
CA ALA A 84 -15.07 -14.84 6.30
C ALA A 84 -15.86 -14.51 5.02
N SER A 85 -16.78 -13.54 5.10
CA SER A 85 -17.53 -13.08 3.93
C SER A 85 -16.62 -12.43 2.89
N PHE A 86 -16.74 -12.82 1.63
CA PHE A 86 -16.02 -12.20 0.51
C PHE A 86 -16.28 -10.68 0.43
N SER A 87 -17.51 -10.22 0.64
CA SER A 87 -17.84 -8.78 0.58
C SER A 87 -17.07 -8.00 1.66
N LYS A 88 -16.94 -8.55 2.86
CA LYS A 88 -16.17 -7.93 3.95
C LYS A 88 -14.67 -7.88 3.61
N LEU A 89 -14.10 -8.96 3.09
CA LEU A 89 -12.70 -8.99 2.65
C LEU A 89 -12.44 -8.00 1.50
N LEU A 90 -13.42 -7.86 0.60
CA LEU A 90 -13.34 -6.87 -0.49
C LEU A 90 -13.30 -5.45 0.07
N VAL A 91 -14.11 -5.11 1.09
CA VAL A 91 -14.04 -3.80 1.76
C VAL A 91 -12.62 -3.52 2.26
N LEU A 92 -11.98 -4.50 2.91
CA LEU A 92 -10.64 -4.32 3.43
C LEU A 92 -9.61 -4.09 2.29
N ASN A 93 -9.75 -4.83 1.19
CA ASN A 93 -8.87 -4.70 0.01
C ASN A 93 -9.20 -3.48 -0.88
N CYS A 94 -10.32 -2.79 -0.64
CA CYS A 94 -10.65 -1.47 -1.16
C CYS A 94 -10.52 -0.38 -0.08
N GLY A 95 -9.84 -0.68 1.02
CA GLY A 95 -9.81 0.18 2.21
C GLY A 95 -9.27 1.59 1.94
N GLU A 96 -8.27 1.73 1.07
CA GLU A 96 -7.73 3.04 0.70
C GLU A 96 -8.73 3.88 -0.09
N GLU A 97 -9.47 3.27 -1.01
CA GLU A 97 -10.51 3.89 -1.82
C GLU A 97 -11.71 4.32 -0.97
N LEU A 98 -12.12 3.46 -0.04
CA LEU A 98 -13.33 3.66 0.76
C LEU A 98 -13.13 4.59 1.95
N THR A 99 -11.92 4.65 2.51
CA THR A 99 -11.61 5.51 3.66
C THR A 99 -11.05 6.88 3.26
N SER A 100 -10.69 7.09 1.98
CA SER A 100 -10.20 8.39 1.49
C SER A 100 -11.20 9.51 1.79
N ALA A 101 -10.71 10.62 2.30
CA ALA A 101 -11.50 11.85 2.47
C ALA A 101 -11.74 12.57 1.13
N GLU A 102 -10.90 12.30 0.14
CA GLU A 102 -10.99 12.92 -1.17
C GLU A 102 -12.18 12.38 -1.97
N PRO A 103 -12.90 13.24 -2.70
CA PRO A 103 -14.07 12.85 -3.47
C PRO A 103 -13.68 11.88 -4.60
N VAL A 104 -14.64 11.02 -4.97
CA VAL A 104 -14.52 10.16 -6.17
C VAL A 104 -15.14 10.92 -7.35
N VAL A 105 -14.35 11.12 -8.39
CA VAL A 105 -14.83 11.85 -9.59
C VAL A 105 -15.97 11.08 -10.26
N GLY A 106 -17.07 11.76 -10.51
CA GLY A 106 -18.27 11.18 -11.15
C GLY A 106 -19.29 10.57 -10.17
N GLU A 107 -19.02 10.55 -8.86
CA GLU A 107 -20.03 10.23 -7.85
C GLU A 107 -20.67 11.51 -7.30
N ALA A 108 -22.01 11.50 -7.19
CA ALA A 108 -22.68 12.54 -6.40
C ALA A 108 -22.24 12.44 -4.94
N PRO A 109 -21.95 13.55 -4.24
CA PRO A 109 -21.58 13.52 -2.85
C PRO A 109 -22.68 12.83 -2.06
N ALA A 110 -22.34 11.73 -1.38
CA ALA A 110 -23.27 11.03 -0.51
C ALA A 110 -23.62 11.97 0.66
N GLY A 111 -24.82 12.58 0.60
CA GLY A 111 -25.56 13.14 1.74
C GLY A 111 -24.84 14.02 2.77
N VAL A 112 -23.73 14.68 2.42
CA VAL A 112 -23.11 15.68 3.27
C VAL A 112 -23.87 16.99 3.08
N PRO A 113 -24.44 17.61 4.13
CA PRO A 113 -25.02 18.94 4.01
C PRO A 113 -23.93 19.86 3.45
N SER A 114 -24.27 20.58 2.37
CA SER A 114 -23.41 21.55 1.71
C SER A 114 -22.83 22.52 2.73
N ARG A 115 -21.56 22.37 3.09
CA ARG A 115 -20.80 23.49 3.64
C ARG A 115 -20.62 24.48 2.50
N GLU A 116 -21.10 25.68 2.70
CA GLU A 116 -20.96 26.77 1.75
C GLU A 116 -19.46 26.95 1.40
N ALA A 117 -19.20 27.04 0.10
CA ALA A 117 -17.87 27.33 -0.42
C ALA A 117 -17.41 28.70 0.08
N GLY A 118 -16.65 28.75 1.18
CA GLY A 118 -16.19 29.98 1.75
C GLY A 118 -15.31 29.91 2.99
N GLU A 119 -15.17 28.75 3.63
CA GLU A 119 -14.25 28.64 4.76
C GLU A 119 -12.99 27.90 4.37
N ALA A 120 -11.88 28.59 4.48
CA ALA A 120 -10.51 28.11 4.32
C ALA A 120 -10.33 26.77 5.03
N ALA A 121 -9.57 25.87 4.40
CA ALA A 121 -9.13 24.61 4.96
C ALA A 121 -8.49 24.84 6.34
N GLY A 122 -9.32 24.83 7.37
CA GLY A 122 -8.88 24.75 8.76
C GLY A 122 -8.19 23.40 8.94
N ALA A 123 -7.02 23.40 9.57
CA ALA A 123 -6.23 22.22 9.89
C ALA A 123 -7.15 21.07 10.28
N ALA A 124 -7.13 20.00 9.50
CA ALA A 124 -7.78 18.76 9.87
C ALA A 124 -7.19 18.35 11.23
N GLY A 125 -8.03 18.30 12.25
CA GLY A 125 -7.62 17.76 13.54
C GLY A 125 -7.07 16.33 13.36
N PRO A 126 -6.28 15.82 14.30
CA PRO A 126 -5.71 14.48 14.20
C PRO A 126 -6.83 13.49 13.89
N SER A 127 -6.62 12.68 12.85
CA SER A 127 -7.56 11.61 12.49
C SER A 127 -7.80 10.73 13.72
N PRO A 128 -9.05 10.45 14.12
CA PRO A 128 -9.35 9.68 15.32
C PRO A 128 -8.81 8.24 15.28
N ALA A 129 -8.52 7.73 14.11
CA ALA A 129 -7.81 6.47 13.90
C ALA A 129 -6.46 6.80 13.29
N GLY A 130 -5.38 6.70 14.05
CA GLY A 130 -4.00 7.07 13.72
C GLY A 130 -3.73 7.12 12.23
N GLY A 131 -3.18 8.24 11.75
CA GLY A 131 -2.96 8.47 10.31
C GLY A 131 -2.18 7.32 9.71
N LYS A 132 -2.52 6.93 8.49
CA LYS A 132 -1.76 5.93 7.71
C LYS A 132 -0.47 6.59 7.25
N HIS A 133 0.63 6.30 7.95
CA HIS A 133 1.93 6.83 7.64
C HIS A 133 2.84 5.72 7.12
N CYS A 134 3.68 6.05 6.19
CA CYS A 134 4.67 5.12 5.64
C CYS A 134 5.98 5.87 5.40
N THR A 135 7.08 5.17 5.53
CA THR A 135 8.40 5.65 5.11
C THR A 135 9.08 4.53 4.36
N ALA A 136 9.41 4.76 3.10
CA ALA A 136 10.21 3.87 2.27
C ALA A 136 11.60 4.47 2.07
N VAL A 137 12.64 3.64 2.21
CA VAL A 137 14.03 4.04 1.97
C VAL A 137 14.76 2.94 1.24
N ALA A 138 15.72 3.30 0.40
CA ALA A 138 16.59 2.34 -0.28
C ALA A 138 18.02 2.83 -0.37
N VAL A 139 18.95 1.87 -0.32
CA VAL A 139 20.38 2.07 -0.51
C VAL A 139 20.91 1.04 -1.50
N SER A 140 21.61 1.50 -2.52
CA SER A 140 22.34 0.67 -3.47
C SER A 140 23.82 1.08 -3.44
N ALA A 141 24.62 0.40 -2.63
CA ALA A 141 26.03 0.72 -2.42
C ALA A 141 26.85 -0.55 -2.15
N GLY A 142 28.12 -0.55 -2.57
CA GLY A 142 29.05 -1.67 -2.30
C GLY A 142 28.58 -3.02 -2.85
N GLY A 143 27.80 -3.04 -3.93
CA GLY A 143 27.22 -4.28 -4.49
C GLY A 143 26.05 -4.86 -3.69
N ARG A 144 25.57 -4.14 -2.70
CA ARG A 144 24.36 -4.51 -1.90
C ARG A 144 23.22 -3.56 -2.23
N HIS A 145 22.00 -4.10 -2.34
CA HIS A 145 20.79 -3.37 -2.68
C HIS A 145 19.76 -3.68 -1.60
N VAL A 146 19.38 -2.67 -0.83
CA VAL A 146 18.49 -2.82 0.31
C VAL A 146 17.33 -1.85 0.17
N VAL A 147 16.13 -2.37 0.31
CA VAL A 147 14.89 -1.58 0.42
C VAL A 147 14.27 -1.88 1.77
N GLY A 148 13.91 -0.85 2.49
CA GLY A 148 13.23 -0.94 3.78
C GLY A 148 11.96 -0.10 3.78
N HIS A 149 10.98 -0.50 4.60
CA HIS A 149 9.69 0.16 4.67
C HIS A 149 9.10 0.08 6.07
N ASN A 150 8.68 1.23 6.62
CA ASN A 150 7.77 1.30 7.75
C ASN A 150 6.35 1.50 7.23
N MET A 151 5.44 0.70 7.76
CA MET A 151 4.02 0.84 7.54
C MET A 151 3.34 1.08 8.90
N ASP A 152 3.06 2.35 9.18
CA ASP A 152 2.35 2.76 10.39
C ASP A 152 0.86 2.75 10.07
N TRP A 153 0.21 1.66 10.45
CA TRP A 153 -1.17 1.40 10.08
C TRP A 153 -2.04 1.24 11.34
N TYR A 154 -2.98 0.35 11.34
CA TYR A 154 -3.86 0.12 12.48
C TYR A 154 -3.20 -0.77 13.53
N VAL A 155 -3.50 -0.55 14.82
CA VAL A 155 -2.94 -1.34 15.94
C VAL A 155 -3.18 -2.83 15.75
N ILE A 156 -4.32 -3.22 15.17
CA ILE A 156 -4.66 -4.62 14.88
C ILE A 156 -3.64 -5.30 13.96
N ASP A 157 -3.02 -4.56 13.05
CA ASP A 157 -2.09 -5.14 12.08
C ASP A 157 -0.81 -5.67 12.76
N ALA A 158 -0.42 -5.14 13.91
CA ALA A 158 0.72 -5.65 14.67
C ALA A 158 0.58 -7.14 15.05
N SER A 159 -0.65 -7.61 15.31
CA SER A 159 -0.97 -9.00 15.64
C SER A 159 -1.43 -9.83 14.45
N ASN A 160 -1.83 -9.18 13.35
CA ASN A 160 -2.44 -9.82 12.18
C ASN A 160 -1.51 -9.96 10.99
N ASN A 161 -0.25 -9.56 11.14
CA ASN A 161 0.74 -9.73 10.08
C ASN A 161 1.04 -11.20 9.79
N VAL A 162 1.13 -11.51 8.51
CA VAL A 162 1.49 -12.81 7.96
C VAL A 162 2.71 -12.66 7.08
N PHE A 163 3.67 -13.57 7.21
CA PHE A 163 4.73 -13.71 6.23
C PHE A 163 4.25 -14.65 5.11
N PHE A 164 4.16 -14.11 3.92
CA PHE A 164 3.75 -14.81 2.71
C PHE A 164 4.96 -15.36 1.97
N ASP A 165 4.89 -16.63 1.57
CA ASP A 165 5.81 -17.33 0.68
C ASP A 165 4.98 -18.09 -0.35
N LEU A 166 4.57 -17.39 -1.39
CA LEU A 166 3.59 -17.87 -2.37
C LEU A 166 4.25 -18.19 -3.70
N THR A 167 3.95 -19.34 -4.29
CA THR A 167 4.34 -19.67 -5.67
C THR A 167 3.09 -19.68 -6.54
N VAL A 168 2.97 -18.68 -7.42
CA VAL A 168 1.85 -18.52 -8.35
C VAL A 168 1.92 -19.50 -9.53
N PRO A 169 0.84 -19.64 -10.35
CA PRO A 169 0.73 -20.70 -11.36
C PRO A 169 1.86 -20.76 -12.38
N ASP A 170 2.48 -19.64 -12.73
CA ASP A 170 3.61 -19.59 -13.68
C ASP A 170 4.96 -19.99 -13.06
N GLY A 171 4.98 -20.27 -11.75
CA GLY A 171 6.17 -20.64 -10.99
C GLY A 171 6.88 -19.47 -10.32
N THR A 172 6.42 -18.25 -10.50
CA THR A 172 6.97 -17.07 -9.80
C THR A 172 6.71 -17.19 -8.30
N ARG A 173 7.77 -17.08 -7.50
CA ARG A 173 7.69 -17.08 -6.03
C ARG A 173 7.66 -15.65 -5.54
N LEU A 174 6.77 -15.38 -4.61
CA LEU A 174 6.56 -14.07 -4.00
C LEU A 174 6.80 -14.18 -2.50
N MET A 175 7.50 -13.23 -1.94
CA MET A 175 7.74 -13.13 -0.49
C MET A 175 7.45 -11.71 0.00
N GLY A 176 6.79 -11.61 1.13
CA GLY A 176 6.50 -10.33 1.76
C GLY A 176 5.70 -10.47 3.05
N ILE A 177 5.42 -9.34 3.67
CA ILE A 177 4.61 -9.26 4.88
C ILE A 177 3.40 -8.36 4.61
N ALA A 178 2.23 -8.83 5.00
CA ALA A 178 1.00 -8.03 4.99
C ALA A 178 0.05 -8.52 6.10
N GLY A 179 -0.97 -7.74 6.42
CA GLY A 179 -2.07 -8.21 7.28
C GLY A 179 -2.83 -9.35 6.62
N ALA A 180 -3.30 -10.31 7.41
CA ALA A 180 -3.94 -11.54 6.94
C ALA A 180 -5.11 -11.36 5.94
N PRO A 181 -5.97 -10.32 6.05
CA PRO A 181 -7.11 -10.16 5.13
C PRO A 181 -6.73 -9.51 3.79
N TYR A 182 -5.49 -9.09 3.62
CA TYR A 182 -5.06 -8.39 2.41
C TYR A 182 -4.38 -9.31 1.41
N LEU A 183 -4.52 -8.98 0.14
CA LEU A 183 -3.61 -9.48 -0.90
C LEU A 183 -2.17 -9.04 -0.56
N LEU A 184 -1.19 -9.85 -0.91
CA LEU A 184 0.22 -9.47 -0.73
C LEU A 184 0.55 -8.27 -1.64
N MET A 185 0.57 -7.06 -1.07
CA MET A 185 0.75 -5.80 -1.81
C MET A 185 2.18 -5.29 -1.82
N LEU A 186 3.00 -5.76 -0.88
CA LEU A 186 4.38 -5.32 -0.65
C LEU A 186 5.27 -6.53 -0.55
N GLY A 187 6.41 -6.51 -1.20
CA GLY A 187 7.32 -7.64 -1.16
C GLY A 187 8.21 -7.72 -2.38
N MET A 188 8.73 -8.91 -2.63
CA MET A 188 9.61 -9.18 -3.75
C MET A 188 9.23 -10.49 -4.46
N SER A 189 9.58 -10.58 -5.73
CA SER A 189 9.44 -11.79 -6.53
C SER A 189 10.77 -12.49 -6.76
N SER A 190 10.71 -13.78 -7.16
CA SER A 190 11.87 -14.55 -7.60
C SER A 190 12.53 -13.99 -8.85
N HIS A 191 11.91 -13.07 -9.56
CA HIS A 191 12.50 -12.31 -10.66
C HIS A 191 13.47 -11.23 -10.18
N GLY A 192 13.54 -11.01 -8.85
CA GLY A 192 14.40 -10.00 -8.25
C GLY A 192 13.85 -8.58 -8.32
N VAL A 193 12.57 -8.45 -8.55
CA VAL A 193 11.85 -7.16 -8.46
C VAL A 193 11.20 -7.06 -7.09
N GLY A 194 11.48 -5.97 -6.39
CA GLY A 194 10.86 -5.60 -5.12
C GLY A 194 10.00 -4.35 -5.28
N ASN A 195 8.88 -4.32 -4.58
CA ASN A 195 8.00 -3.15 -4.46
C ASN A 195 7.57 -2.97 -3.01
N VAL A 196 7.79 -1.77 -2.52
CA VAL A 196 7.06 -1.23 -1.38
C VAL A 196 6.29 0.00 -1.84
N SER A 197 5.36 0.51 -1.05
CA SER A 197 4.53 1.61 -1.51
C SER A 197 4.06 2.49 -0.37
N ASN A 198 3.98 3.79 -0.65
CA ASN A 198 3.43 4.76 0.29
C ASN A 198 2.08 5.25 -0.21
N SER A 199 1.10 5.34 0.68
CA SER A 199 -0.18 5.98 0.37
C SER A 199 0.04 7.47 0.15
N VAL A 200 -0.53 7.98 -0.93
CA VAL A 200 -0.63 9.43 -1.21
C VAL A 200 -2.09 9.79 -1.39
N CYS A 201 -2.46 11.04 -1.07
CA CYS A 201 -3.82 11.52 -1.25
C CYS A 201 -3.93 12.21 -2.61
N SER A 202 -4.61 11.56 -3.57
CA SER A 202 -4.87 12.14 -4.88
C SER A 202 -6.28 12.70 -4.99
N THR A 203 -6.44 13.84 -5.68
CA THR A 203 -7.71 14.56 -5.84
C THR A 203 -8.57 14.04 -6.99
N ASP A 204 -8.03 13.17 -7.85
CA ASP A 204 -8.67 12.63 -9.05
C ASP A 204 -9.14 11.18 -8.89
N ASN A 205 -9.40 10.73 -7.65
CA ASN A 205 -9.88 9.39 -7.36
C ASN A 205 -11.15 9.05 -8.15
N ARG A 206 -11.28 7.80 -8.60
CA ARG A 206 -12.42 7.32 -9.39
C ARG A 206 -12.76 5.87 -9.05
N ILE A 207 -13.92 5.40 -9.51
CA ILE A 207 -14.21 3.96 -9.55
C ILE A 207 -13.30 3.32 -10.61
N GLY A 208 -12.55 2.31 -10.19
CA GLY A 208 -11.55 1.65 -11.02
C GLY A 208 -10.96 0.43 -10.35
N VAL A 209 -9.80 -0.02 -10.80
CA VAL A 209 -9.07 -1.14 -10.18
C VAL A 209 -8.44 -0.66 -8.87
N PRO A 210 -8.76 -1.30 -7.71
CA PRO A 210 -8.21 -0.88 -6.42
C PRO A 210 -6.68 -0.99 -6.34
N ASN A 211 -6.07 -0.12 -5.55
CA ASN A 211 -4.63 -0.10 -5.33
C ASN A 211 -4.06 -1.44 -4.86
N ALA A 212 -4.77 -2.14 -3.97
CA ALA A 212 -4.33 -3.45 -3.49
C ALA A 212 -4.09 -4.44 -4.66
N PHE A 213 -4.99 -4.44 -5.65
CA PHE A 213 -4.89 -5.29 -6.83
C PHE A 213 -3.76 -4.85 -7.76
N VAL A 214 -3.61 -3.56 -7.99
CA VAL A 214 -2.53 -3.00 -8.82
C VAL A 214 -1.16 -3.31 -8.23
N ARG A 215 -0.99 -3.12 -6.92
CA ARG A 215 0.25 -3.42 -6.20
C ARG A 215 0.57 -4.92 -6.22
N ARG A 216 -0.45 -5.78 -5.97
CA ARG A 216 -0.32 -7.24 -6.04
C ARG A 216 0.16 -7.69 -7.43
N TRP A 217 -0.36 -7.06 -8.48
CA TRP A 217 0.06 -7.33 -9.85
C TRP A 217 1.48 -6.86 -10.14
N SER A 218 1.87 -5.70 -9.61
CA SER A 218 3.20 -5.12 -9.85
C SER A 218 4.33 -5.97 -9.27
N ILE A 219 4.15 -6.63 -8.11
CA ILE A 219 5.21 -7.48 -7.53
C ILE A 219 5.41 -8.81 -8.27
N GLU A 220 4.46 -9.27 -9.07
CA GLU A 220 4.61 -10.45 -9.93
C GLU A 220 5.33 -10.16 -11.25
N ALA A 221 5.69 -8.92 -11.50
CA ALA A 221 6.28 -8.54 -12.77
C ALA A 221 7.66 -9.20 -12.97
N PRO A 222 7.95 -9.69 -14.19
CA PRO A 222 9.23 -10.32 -14.49
C PRO A 222 10.38 -9.31 -14.60
N THR A 223 10.09 -8.04 -14.82
CA THR A 223 11.07 -6.96 -14.93
C THR A 223 10.57 -5.69 -14.25
N LEU A 224 11.50 -4.77 -13.98
CA LEU A 224 11.18 -3.47 -13.39
C LEU A 224 10.31 -2.62 -14.33
N GLU A 225 10.56 -2.71 -15.64
CA GLU A 225 9.78 -2.05 -16.68
C GLU A 225 8.32 -2.53 -16.69
N GLU A 226 8.12 -3.84 -16.59
CA GLU A 226 6.79 -4.42 -16.52
C GLU A 226 6.11 -4.07 -15.18
N ALA A 227 6.84 -4.07 -14.06
CA ALA A 227 6.32 -3.64 -12.77
C ALA A 227 5.78 -2.21 -12.83
N ARG A 228 6.56 -1.31 -13.45
CA ARG A 228 6.13 0.07 -13.73
C ARG A 228 4.89 0.11 -14.60
N ALA A 229 4.87 -0.62 -15.72
CA ALA A 229 3.72 -0.62 -16.64
C ALA A 229 2.44 -1.08 -15.92
N ARG A 230 2.52 -2.09 -15.06
CA ARG A 230 1.41 -2.58 -14.24
C ARG A 230 0.96 -1.53 -13.21
N GLY A 231 1.90 -0.87 -12.51
CA GLY A 231 1.60 0.23 -11.58
C GLY A 231 0.92 1.42 -12.26
N LEU A 232 1.21 1.65 -13.53
CA LEU A 232 0.61 2.71 -14.36
C LEU A 232 -0.69 2.29 -15.06
N HIS A 233 -1.31 1.18 -14.66
CA HIS A 233 -2.53 0.68 -15.32
C HIS A 233 -3.60 1.77 -15.47
N ALA A 234 -4.12 1.93 -16.70
CA ALA A 234 -5.00 3.04 -17.05
C ALA A 234 -6.34 3.06 -16.28
N ALA A 235 -6.80 1.91 -15.78
CA ALA A 235 -8.04 1.80 -15.02
C ALA A 235 -7.83 1.84 -13.49
N ARG A 236 -6.64 2.19 -12.98
CA ARG A 236 -6.41 2.32 -11.52
C ARG A 236 -7.36 3.34 -10.90
N ALA A 237 -7.81 3.05 -9.68
CA ALA A 237 -8.83 3.84 -9.00
C ALA A 237 -8.30 5.14 -8.40
N ARG A 238 -7.04 5.14 -7.94
CA ARG A 238 -6.42 6.26 -7.22
C ARG A 238 -4.91 6.26 -7.34
N GLY A 239 -4.29 7.26 -6.73
CA GLY A 239 -2.85 7.38 -6.63
C GLY A 239 -2.22 6.50 -5.55
N THR A 240 -0.96 6.18 -5.78
CA THR A 240 -0.03 5.61 -4.80
C THR A 240 1.39 5.95 -5.24
N ASN A 241 2.32 5.88 -4.32
CA ASN A 241 3.73 5.81 -4.66
C ASN A 241 4.13 4.35 -4.78
N HIS A 242 4.72 3.96 -5.91
CA HIS A 242 5.40 2.70 -6.10
C HIS A 242 6.90 2.91 -5.96
N PHE A 243 7.49 2.28 -4.99
CA PHE A 243 8.90 2.36 -4.64
C PHE A 243 9.58 1.06 -5.03
N PHE A 244 10.13 1.03 -6.22
CA PHE A 244 10.70 -0.16 -6.84
C PHE A 244 12.21 -0.27 -6.66
N GLY A 245 12.68 -1.49 -6.42
CA GLY A 245 14.08 -1.86 -6.52
C GLY A 245 14.28 -3.20 -7.21
N ASP A 246 15.47 -3.46 -7.76
CA ASP A 246 15.80 -4.76 -8.31
C ASP A 246 17.22 -5.24 -7.92
N LEU A 247 17.50 -6.50 -8.20
CA LEU A 247 18.80 -7.13 -7.91
C LEU A 247 19.98 -6.54 -8.72
N ARG A 248 19.71 -5.64 -9.67
CA ARG A 248 20.76 -4.91 -10.41
C ARG A 248 21.07 -3.56 -9.77
N GLY A 249 20.39 -3.24 -8.66
CA GLY A 249 20.54 -1.99 -7.92
C GLY A 249 19.82 -0.80 -8.54
N ARG A 250 18.90 -1.04 -9.47
CA ARG A 250 18.03 0.03 -9.98
C ARG A 250 17.02 0.42 -8.90
N LEU A 251 16.79 1.71 -8.75
CA LEU A 251 15.88 2.31 -7.77
C LEU A 251 14.97 3.30 -8.50
N TRP A 252 13.69 2.98 -8.59
CA TRP A 252 12.69 3.79 -9.27
C TRP A 252 11.58 4.21 -8.32
N ASP A 253 11.37 5.52 -8.26
CA ASP A 253 10.25 6.13 -7.56
C ASP A 253 9.18 6.55 -8.56
N ILE A 254 7.98 6.01 -8.42
CA ILE A 254 6.88 6.25 -9.35
C ILE A 254 5.67 6.71 -8.57
N GLU A 255 5.42 7.99 -8.63
CA GLU A 255 4.23 8.60 -8.07
C GLU A 255 3.08 8.56 -9.06
N THR A 256 1.91 8.14 -8.61
CA THR A 256 0.71 8.06 -9.45
C THR A 256 -0.46 8.78 -8.79
N SER A 257 -1.33 9.37 -9.62
CA SER A 257 -2.73 9.65 -9.30
C SER A 257 -3.62 8.68 -10.08
N ALA A 258 -4.94 8.82 -10.06
CA ALA A 258 -5.79 7.98 -10.91
C ALA A 258 -5.51 8.18 -12.41
N THR A 259 -5.07 9.38 -12.83
CA THR A 259 -4.92 9.75 -14.24
C THR A 259 -3.50 10.16 -14.64
N ALA A 260 -2.68 10.61 -13.72
CA ALA A 260 -1.33 11.11 -13.98
C ALA A 260 -0.24 10.27 -13.28
N HIS A 261 1.01 10.51 -13.61
CA HIS A 261 2.15 9.91 -12.94
C HIS A 261 3.42 10.74 -13.16
N ALA A 262 4.36 10.59 -12.23
CA ALA A 262 5.76 11.01 -12.38
C ALA A 262 6.68 9.81 -12.15
N HIS A 263 7.89 9.86 -12.71
CA HIS A 263 8.90 8.82 -12.56
C HIS A 263 10.26 9.45 -12.29
N ALA A 264 10.84 9.17 -11.15
CA ALA A 264 12.20 9.51 -10.79
C ALA A 264 13.09 8.26 -10.76
N ASP A 265 14.21 8.29 -11.47
CA ASP A 265 15.23 7.23 -11.47
C ASP A 265 16.38 7.62 -10.55
N HIS A 266 16.48 6.93 -9.42
CA HIS A 266 17.50 7.14 -8.39
C HIS A 266 18.70 6.18 -8.50
N THR A 267 18.76 5.37 -9.57
CA THR A 267 19.79 4.33 -9.75
C THR A 267 21.21 4.88 -9.66
N THR A 268 21.47 6.03 -10.29
CA THR A 268 22.80 6.66 -10.24
C THR A 268 23.15 7.23 -8.88
N ALA A 269 22.17 7.80 -8.18
CA ALA A 269 22.35 8.32 -6.82
C ALA A 269 22.57 7.18 -5.82
N GLY A 270 22.01 6.00 -6.06
CA GLY A 270 22.06 4.85 -5.16
C GLY A 270 21.32 5.04 -3.85
N LEU A 271 20.56 6.10 -3.72
CA LEU A 271 19.76 6.46 -2.56
C LEU A 271 18.35 6.85 -3.00
N MET A 272 17.34 6.41 -2.28
CA MET A 272 15.96 6.77 -2.53
C MET A 272 15.18 6.80 -1.22
N ALA A 273 14.33 7.80 -1.03
CA ALA A 273 13.39 7.90 0.07
C ALA A 273 12.05 8.43 -0.41
N HIS A 274 10.95 7.98 0.19
CA HIS A 274 9.61 8.51 -0.05
C HIS A 274 8.73 8.35 1.19
N THR A 275 7.73 9.22 1.33
CA THR A 275 6.76 9.22 2.43
C THR A 275 5.32 9.37 1.90
N ASN A 276 4.44 10.16 2.52
CA ASN A 276 3.02 10.18 2.19
C ASN A 276 2.54 11.46 1.50
N HIS A 277 3.38 12.09 0.69
CA HIS A 277 3.03 13.26 -0.12
C HIS A 277 3.69 13.13 -1.49
N TYR A 278 3.21 13.86 -2.46
CA TYR A 278 3.88 13.95 -3.77
C TYR A 278 5.15 14.80 -3.65
N ALA A 279 6.28 14.20 -4.01
CA ALA A 279 7.58 14.86 -4.05
C ALA A 279 7.87 15.49 -5.42
N SER A 280 7.34 14.88 -6.50
CA SER A 280 7.52 15.36 -7.87
C SER A 280 6.67 16.59 -8.14
N PRO A 281 7.25 17.68 -8.71
CA PRO A 281 6.49 18.90 -9.04
C PRO A 281 5.29 18.64 -9.98
N GLU A 282 5.41 17.69 -10.89
CA GLU A 282 4.38 17.31 -11.84
C GLU A 282 3.15 16.72 -11.17
N MET A 283 3.31 16.16 -9.97
CA MET A 283 2.24 15.55 -9.19
C MET A 283 1.57 16.52 -8.21
N THR A 284 2.17 17.68 -7.95
CA THR A 284 1.61 18.70 -7.04
C THR A 284 0.16 19.10 -7.38
N PRO A 285 -0.27 19.22 -8.65
CA PRO A 285 -1.66 19.53 -8.99
C PRO A 285 -2.70 18.48 -8.53
N PHE A 286 -2.23 17.26 -8.27
CA PHE A 286 -3.05 16.14 -7.84
C PHE A 286 -2.99 15.91 -6.34
N GLU A 287 -2.21 16.69 -5.58
CA GLU A 287 -2.07 16.52 -4.14
C GLU A 287 -3.34 16.98 -3.42
N GLY A 288 -3.97 16.06 -2.69
CA GLY A 288 -5.11 16.31 -1.81
C GLY A 288 -4.67 16.76 -0.42
N SER A 289 -5.12 16.05 0.60
CA SER A 289 -4.78 16.36 2.00
C SER A 289 -3.26 16.37 2.23
N ARG A 290 -2.77 17.36 2.95
CA ARG A 290 -1.34 17.55 3.23
C ARG A 290 -1.01 17.06 4.64
N TYR A 291 0.07 16.30 4.71
CA TYR A 291 0.67 15.83 5.96
C TYR A 291 2.01 16.52 6.16
N GLU A 292 2.07 17.55 7.00
CA GLU A 292 3.34 18.30 7.24
C GLU A 292 4.44 17.41 7.78
N GLU A 293 4.11 16.47 8.67
CA GLU A 293 5.06 15.50 9.21
C GLU A 293 5.64 14.57 8.14
N SER A 294 4.92 14.34 7.04
CA SER A 294 5.43 13.56 5.91
C SER A 294 6.64 14.22 5.27
N ARG A 295 6.63 15.54 5.11
CA ARG A 295 7.76 16.30 4.56
C ARG A 295 8.96 16.30 5.50
N VAL A 296 8.73 16.40 6.80
CA VAL A 296 9.80 16.31 7.82
C VAL A 296 10.42 14.93 7.82
N ARG A 297 9.60 13.87 7.74
CA ARG A 297 10.11 12.48 7.65
C ARG A 297 10.94 12.25 6.39
N LEU A 298 10.51 12.76 5.24
CA LEU A 298 11.25 12.65 3.99
C LEU A 298 12.63 13.33 4.10
N SER A 299 12.66 14.60 4.49
CA SER A 299 13.92 15.35 4.59
C SER A 299 14.89 14.75 5.63
N THR A 300 14.36 14.20 6.73
CA THR A 300 15.16 13.49 7.73
C THR A 300 15.75 12.20 7.16
N ALA A 301 14.94 11.40 6.44
CA ALA A 301 15.40 10.17 5.81
C ALA A 301 16.50 10.43 4.76
N GLU A 302 16.30 11.41 3.88
CA GLU A 302 17.27 11.80 2.84
C GLU A 302 18.60 12.25 3.45
N ARG A 303 18.55 13.08 4.51
CA ARG A 303 19.76 13.51 5.23
C ARG A 303 20.50 12.34 5.83
N LEU A 304 19.82 11.46 6.57
CA LEU A 304 20.43 10.31 7.24
C LEU A 304 21.03 9.31 6.25
N LEU A 305 20.34 9.05 5.13
CA LEU A 305 20.85 8.21 4.05
C LEU A 305 22.14 8.79 3.46
N THR A 306 22.15 10.08 3.15
CA THR A 306 23.29 10.77 2.56
C THR A 306 24.50 10.77 3.51
N GLU A 307 24.28 11.08 4.80
CA GLU A 307 25.31 11.05 5.82
C GLU A 307 25.88 9.63 6.02
N GLY A 308 25.00 8.60 6.08
CA GLY A 308 25.40 7.22 6.29
C GLY A 308 26.24 6.67 5.14
N VAL A 309 25.81 6.91 3.90
CA VAL A 309 26.59 6.49 2.71
C VAL A 309 27.93 7.22 2.66
N THR A 310 27.97 8.51 3.00
CA THR A 310 29.22 9.27 3.05
C THR A 310 30.20 8.71 4.11
N ARG A 311 29.70 8.20 5.23
CA ARG A 311 30.51 7.52 6.26
C ARG A 311 30.95 6.12 5.84
N GLY A 312 30.29 5.50 4.84
CA GLY A 312 30.54 4.12 4.43
C GLY A 312 29.80 3.09 5.32
N ASP A 313 28.67 3.48 5.91
CA ASP A 313 27.87 2.60 6.76
C ASP A 313 27.36 1.37 5.97
N ASP A 314 27.20 0.24 6.64
CA ASP A 314 26.60 -0.96 6.04
C ASP A 314 25.16 -0.65 5.57
N PRO A 315 24.79 -0.95 4.32
CA PRO A 315 23.48 -0.60 3.78
C PRO A 315 22.28 -1.14 4.57
N VAL A 316 22.38 -2.34 5.17
CA VAL A 316 21.30 -2.93 5.98
C VAL A 316 21.14 -2.18 7.28
N GLU A 317 22.25 -1.94 7.98
CA GLU A 317 22.23 -1.19 9.22
C GLU A 317 21.79 0.27 8.99
N LEU A 318 22.23 0.89 7.91
CA LEU A 318 21.84 2.25 7.56
C LEU A 318 20.32 2.34 7.34
N VAL A 319 19.74 1.48 6.51
CA VAL A 319 18.28 1.41 6.27
C VAL A 319 17.54 1.17 7.59
N ALA A 320 17.99 0.22 8.40
CA ALA A 320 17.36 -0.07 9.69
C ALA A 320 17.43 1.11 10.66
N ASN A 321 18.55 1.84 10.70
CA ASN A 321 18.71 3.00 11.57
C ASN A 321 17.85 4.18 11.12
N VAL A 322 17.75 4.44 9.81
CA VAL A 322 16.85 5.48 9.27
C VAL A 322 15.41 5.19 9.64
N LEU A 323 14.96 3.93 9.46
CA LEU A 323 13.58 3.53 9.78
C LEU A 323 13.26 3.49 11.28
N ARG A 324 14.26 3.45 12.15
CA ARG A 324 14.11 3.53 13.62
C ARG A 324 14.26 4.95 14.16
N CYS A 325 14.57 5.92 13.30
CA CYS A 325 14.77 7.30 13.74
C CYS A 325 13.44 7.93 14.20
N HIS A 326 13.45 8.56 15.38
CA HIS A 326 12.32 9.27 15.95
C HIS A 326 12.52 10.80 15.95
N ASP A 327 13.60 11.32 15.36
CA ASP A 327 13.94 12.75 15.36
C ASP A 327 12.92 13.61 14.60
N SER A 328 12.07 12.99 13.79
CA SER A 328 10.99 13.66 13.07
C SER A 328 9.64 13.66 13.82
N ALA A 329 9.60 13.04 15.01
CA ALA A 329 8.38 12.89 15.80
C ALA A 329 8.26 14.02 16.85
N SER A 330 8.34 15.29 16.44
CA SER A 330 8.15 16.45 17.32
C SER A 330 6.86 17.18 16.99
#